data_41f64e283a9f0d52ebd8e87332fa0b11
#
_entry.id   41f64e283a9f0d52ebd8e87332fa0b11
#
_cell.length_a   1.000
_cell.length_b   1.000
_cell.length_c   1.000
_cell.angle_alpha   90.00
_cell.angle_beta   90.00
_cell.angle_gamma   90.00
#
_symmetry.space_group_name_H-M   'P 1'
#
loop_
_entity.id
_entity.type
_entity.pdbx_description
1 polymer ?
#
loop_
_entity_poly.entity_id
_entity_poly.type
_entity_poly.pdbx_seq_one_letter_code
_entity_poly.pdbx_strand_id
1 'polypeptide(L)'
;MSEIPGDGAARDASVVVARDENGLVALLSAPFPRHGGEYLFLPGGREERGETPDECARRELKEEAGITAARWRPLGTYAITLGTAARVHLYEARDLSVGPQRLTPTEQDFKLSWWPMADAIVAAVEGRFLLPAGPLALLLADRSG
;
A
#
# COMPACT_ATOMS: atom_id res chain seq x y z
N MET A 1 2.29 -30.91 -10.78
CA MET A 1 2.28 -30.26 -10.47
C MET A 1 1.99 -29.47 -9.97
N SER A 2 2.04 -29.14 -10.14
CA SER A 2 1.87 -28.34 -9.65
C SER A 2 1.59 -27.66 -9.20
N GLU A 3 1.20 -27.65 -9.04
CA GLU A 3 0.90 -26.91 -8.58
C GLU A 3 0.85 -26.34 -7.99
N ILE A 4 0.33 -26.93 -8.06
CA ILE A 4 1.11 -25.93 -7.75
C ILE A 4 0.76 -24.99 -6.60
N PRO A 5 1.13 -25.39 -5.48
CA PRO A 5 0.77 -24.64 -4.26
C PRO A 5 1.28 -23.21 -4.28
N GLY A 6 2.37 -22.98 -4.99
CA GLY A 6 2.97 -21.65 -5.01
C GLY A 6 2.16 -20.60 -5.77
N ASP A 7 1.18 -21.02 -6.55
CA ASP A 7 0.42 -20.08 -7.37
C ASP A 7 -0.33 -19.05 -6.54
N GLY A 8 -0.91 -19.46 -5.42
CA GLY A 8 -1.59 -18.52 -4.55
C GLY A 8 -0.64 -17.51 -3.94
N ALA A 9 0.58 -17.94 -3.61
CA ALA A 9 1.60 -17.07 -3.05
C ALA A 9 2.25 -16.19 -4.12
N ALA A 10 2.09 -16.52 -5.39
CA ALA A 10 2.70 -15.79 -6.50
C ALA A 10 1.81 -14.68 -7.05
N ARG A 11 0.71 -14.35 -6.37
CA ARG A 11 -0.17 -13.27 -6.83
C ARG A 11 0.50 -11.93 -6.66
N ASP A 12 0.22 -11.05 -7.61
CA ASP A 12 0.69 -9.66 -7.56
C ASP A 12 0.02 -8.91 -6.42
N ALA A 13 0.65 -7.82 -6.03
CA ALA A 13 0.14 -6.93 -5.00
C ALA A 13 0.19 -5.49 -5.51
N SER A 14 -0.60 -4.62 -4.91
CA SER A 14 -0.58 -3.19 -5.20
C SER A 14 -0.43 -2.41 -3.91
N VAL A 15 0.26 -1.26 -3.99
CA VAL A 15 0.50 -0.37 -2.85
C VAL A 15 0.23 1.06 -3.33
N VAL A 16 -0.41 1.87 -2.50
CA VAL A 16 -0.93 3.17 -2.92
C VAL A 16 -0.42 4.29 -2.02
N VAL A 17 0.13 5.33 -2.64
CA VAL A 17 0.40 6.62 -2.01
C VAL A 17 -0.82 7.50 -2.28
N ALA A 18 -1.70 7.67 -1.32
CA ALA A 18 -2.86 8.55 -1.42
C ALA A 18 -2.48 9.92 -0.87
N ARG A 19 -2.51 10.93 -1.72
CA ARG A 19 -2.00 12.25 -1.40
C ARG A 19 -3.11 13.27 -1.56
N ASP A 20 -3.40 14.01 -0.50
CA ASP A 20 -4.46 15.01 -0.54
C ASP A 20 -3.95 16.35 -1.08
N GLU A 21 -4.85 17.31 -1.21
CA GLU A 21 -4.55 18.63 -1.77
C GLU A 21 -3.62 19.45 -0.89
N ASN A 22 -3.49 19.08 0.38
CA ASN A 22 -2.59 19.76 1.32
C ASN A 22 -1.21 19.11 1.38
N GLY A 23 -0.95 18.10 0.54
CA GLY A 23 0.32 17.40 0.53
C GLY A 23 0.46 16.34 1.61
N LEU A 24 -0.63 15.99 2.27
CA LEU A 24 -0.62 14.92 3.28
C LEU A 24 -0.82 13.57 2.61
N VAL A 25 -0.11 12.57 3.12
CA VAL A 25 -0.24 11.19 2.63
C VAL A 25 -0.91 10.32 3.68
N ALA A 26 -1.71 9.38 3.22
CA ALA A 26 -2.43 8.46 4.09
C ALA A 26 -1.51 7.30 4.47
N LEU A 27 -1.28 7.13 5.75
CA LEU A 27 -0.51 6.01 6.28
C LEU A 27 -1.39 5.17 7.19
N LEU A 28 -1.15 3.88 7.20
CA LEU A 28 -1.77 2.95 8.13
C LEU A 28 -0.73 2.53 9.16
N SER A 29 -1.19 2.20 10.35
CA SER A 29 -0.35 1.62 11.39
C SER A 29 -1.10 0.51 12.08
N ALA A 30 -0.36 -0.47 12.58
CA ALA A 30 -0.92 -1.59 13.32
C ALA A 30 0.18 -2.30 14.10
N PRO A 31 -0.19 -3.05 15.16
CA PRO A 31 0.77 -3.91 15.82
C PRO A 31 1.02 -5.16 14.96
N PHE A 32 2.28 -5.55 14.87
CA PHE A 32 2.70 -6.77 14.18
C PHE A 32 3.55 -7.58 15.14
N PRO A 33 2.93 -8.40 16.02
CA PRO A 33 3.68 -9.12 17.04
C PRO A 33 4.78 -10.02 16.48
N ARG A 34 4.56 -10.59 15.29
CA ARG A 34 5.57 -11.43 14.64
C ARG A 34 6.84 -10.64 14.33
N HIS A 35 6.73 -9.32 14.18
CA HIS A 35 7.86 -8.44 13.88
C HIS A 35 8.26 -7.58 15.06
N GLY A 36 7.68 -7.83 16.22
CA GLY A 36 8.12 -7.24 17.48
C GLY A 36 7.70 -5.81 17.75
N GLY A 37 6.70 -5.28 17.06
CA GLY A 37 6.29 -3.91 17.33
C GLY A 37 5.17 -3.41 16.46
N GLU A 38 4.92 -2.13 16.58
CA GLU A 38 3.96 -1.43 15.75
C GLU A 38 4.72 -0.79 14.58
N TYR A 39 4.13 -0.88 13.38
CA TYR A 39 4.77 -0.38 12.17
C TYR A 39 3.80 0.39 11.30
N LEU A 40 4.36 1.26 10.48
CA LEU A 40 3.64 2.00 9.44
C LEU A 40 3.64 1.19 8.15
N PHE A 41 2.59 1.40 7.34
CA PHE A 41 2.54 0.83 6.00
C PHE A 41 1.55 1.64 5.16
N LEU A 42 1.65 1.48 3.85
CA LEU A 42 0.72 2.11 2.92
C LEU A 42 -0.45 1.18 2.65
N PRO A 43 -1.64 1.73 2.32
CA PRO A 43 -2.75 0.89 1.88
C PRO A 43 -2.32 0.03 0.70
N GLY A 44 -2.74 -1.23 0.71
CA GLY A 44 -2.39 -2.16 -0.35
C GLY A 44 -2.66 -3.58 0.04
N GLY A 45 -2.41 -4.49 -0.88
CA GLY A 45 -2.60 -5.91 -0.65
C GLY A 45 -2.52 -6.70 -1.94
N ARG A 46 -2.81 -7.99 -1.85
CA ARG A 46 -2.71 -8.90 -2.97
C ARG A 46 -3.95 -8.84 -3.84
N GLU A 47 -3.75 -9.08 -5.14
CA GLU A 47 -4.85 -9.19 -6.09
C GLU A 47 -5.76 -10.36 -5.76
N GLU A 48 -7.05 -10.14 -5.94
CA GLU A 48 -8.01 -11.22 -5.95
C GLU A 48 -8.06 -11.83 -7.35
N ARG A 49 -8.60 -13.05 -7.45
CA ARG A 49 -8.66 -13.75 -8.73
C ARG A 49 -9.41 -12.91 -9.76
N GLY A 50 -8.78 -12.71 -10.91
CA GLY A 50 -9.37 -11.95 -12.01
C GLY A 50 -9.26 -10.44 -11.89
N GLU A 51 -8.65 -9.97 -10.83
CA GLU A 51 -8.49 -8.54 -10.59
C GLU A 51 -7.24 -8.01 -11.31
N THR A 52 -7.36 -6.85 -11.93
CA THR A 52 -6.19 -6.16 -12.49
C THR A 52 -5.45 -5.41 -11.39
N PRO A 53 -4.18 -5.02 -11.62
CA PRO A 53 -3.44 -4.26 -10.61
C PRO A 53 -4.14 -2.98 -10.16
N ASP A 54 -4.72 -2.20 -11.07
CA ASP A 54 -5.37 -0.96 -10.65
C ASP A 54 -6.71 -1.22 -9.96
N GLU A 55 -7.42 -2.28 -10.31
CA GLU A 55 -8.60 -2.67 -9.56
C GLU A 55 -8.25 -3.06 -8.13
N CYS A 56 -7.15 -3.80 -7.95
CA CYS A 56 -6.63 -4.16 -6.64
C CYS A 56 -6.28 -2.90 -5.84
N ALA A 57 -5.57 -1.97 -6.45
CA ALA A 57 -5.16 -0.73 -5.77
C ALA A 57 -6.39 0.06 -5.29
N ARG A 58 -7.40 0.20 -6.14
CA ARG A 58 -8.62 0.94 -5.80
C ARG A 58 -9.40 0.25 -4.69
N ARG A 59 -9.52 -1.07 -4.76
CA ARG A 59 -10.24 -1.84 -3.74
C ARG A 59 -9.56 -1.75 -2.39
N GLU A 60 -8.25 -1.98 -2.35
CA GLU A 60 -7.50 -1.96 -1.09
C GLU A 60 -7.51 -0.58 -0.45
N LEU A 61 -7.36 0.48 -1.24
CA LEU A 61 -7.41 1.84 -0.72
C LEU A 61 -8.75 2.13 -0.06
N LYS A 62 -9.83 1.69 -0.70
CA LYS A 62 -11.17 1.91 -0.17
C LYS A 62 -11.42 1.08 1.08
N GLU A 63 -11.03 -0.20 1.07
CA GLU A 63 -11.26 -1.08 2.22
C GLU A 63 -10.45 -0.68 3.42
N GLU A 64 -9.14 -0.48 3.24
CA GLU A 64 -8.24 -0.26 4.36
C GLU A 64 -8.25 1.17 4.86
N ALA A 65 -8.42 2.15 4.00
CA ALA A 65 -8.33 3.55 4.37
C ALA A 65 -9.63 4.33 4.17
N GLY A 66 -10.65 3.73 3.54
CA GLY A 66 -11.89 4.45 3.26
C GLY A 66 -11.76 5.52 2.20
N ILE A 67 -10.74 5.44 1.35
CA ILE A 67 -10.42 6.49 0.39
C ILE A 67 -10.75 6.03 -1.02
N THR A 68 -11.39 6.91 -1.79
CA THR A 68 -11.49 6.79 -3.25
C THR A 68 -10.79 7.98 -3.87
N ALA A 69 -10.36 7.83 -5.13
CA ALA A 69 -9.59 8.86 -5.80
C ALA A 69 -10.02 8.99 -7.25
N ALA A 70 -10.00 10.22 -7.77
CA ALA A 70 -10.36 10.48 -9.15
C ALA A 70 -9.15 10.41 -10.09
N ARG A 71 -7.93 10.58 -9.59
CA ARG A 71 -6.73 10.54 -10.42
C ARG A 71 -5.76 9.49 -9.90
N TRP A 72 -5.29 8.63 -10.82
CA TRP A 72 -4.38 7.54 -10.54
C TRP A 72 -3.17 7.61 -11.46
N ARG A 73 -1.99 7.42 -10.89
CA ARG A 73 -0.75 7.45 -11.66
C ARG A 73 0.11 6.27 -11.23
N PRO A 74 0.54 5.40 -12.17
CA PRO A 74 1.48 4.34 -11.81
C PRO A 74 2.86 4.94 -11.49
N LEU A 75 3.48 4.42 -10.43
CA LEU A 75 4.81 4.84 -10.01
C LEU A 75 5.89 3.84 -10.43
N GLY A 76 5.51 2.59 -10.66
CA GLY A 76 6.44 1.55 -11.07
C GLY A 76 5.95 0.18 -10.70
N THR A 77 6.60 -0.82 -11.25
CA THR A 77 6.29 -2.23 -11.01
C THR A 77 7.60 -2.96 -10.77
N TYR A 78 7.65 -3.74 -9.70
CA TYR A 78 8.89 -4.40 -9.26
C TYR A 78 8.58 -5.82 -8.84
N ALA A 79 9.56 -6.73 -9.00
CA ALA A 79 9.44 -8.07 -8.43
C ALA A 79 9.41 -7.97 -6.91
N ILE A 80 8.68 -8.87 -6.27
CA ILE A 80 8.63 -8.92 -4.80
C ILE A 80 9.84 -9.67 -4.28
N THR A 81 10.14 -10.83 -4.87
CA THR A 81 11.30 -11.64 -4.52
C THR A 81 11.90 -12.23 -5.79
N LEU A 82 13.10 -12.77 -5.67
CA LEU A 82 13.75 -13.47 -6.78
C LEU A 82 13.12 -14.84 -7.03
N GLY A 83 12.45 -15.40 -6.03
CA GLY A 83 11.97 -16.77 -6.09
C GLY A 83 10.58 -16.96 -6.70
N THR A 84 9.87 -15.88 -6.96
CA THR A 84 8.53 -15.95 -7.58
C THR A 84 8.42 -14.91 -8.68
N ALA A 85 7.41 -15.07 -9.54
CA ALA A 85 7.12 -14.11 -10.60
C ALA A 85 6.21 -12.97 -10.13
N ALA A 86 5.74 -13.03 -8.89
CA ALA A 86 4.82 -12.02 -8.37
C ALA A 86 5.45 -10.64 -8.34
N ARG A 87 4.64 -9.64 -8.66
CA ARG A 87 5.09 -8.26 -8.73
C ARG A 87 4.29 -7.38 -7.79
N VAL A 88 4.90 -6.28 -7.34
CA VAL A 88 4.20 -5.22 -6.63
C VAL A 88 4.09 -4.02 -7.56
N HIS A 89 2.86 -3.52 -7.67
CA HIS A 89 2.52 -2.37 -8.50
C HIS A 89 2.30 -1.17 -7.58
N LEU A 90 3.04 -0.09 -7.82
CA LEU A 90 3.00 1.10 -6.98
C LEU A 90 2.22 2.18 -7.69
N TYR A 91 1.32 2.84 -6.95
CA TYR A 91 0.44 3.87 -7.51
C TYR A 91 0.43 5.10 -6.62
N GLU A 92 0.18 6.25 -7.24
CA GLU A 92 -0.21 7.46 -6.54
C GLU A 92 -1.67 7.75 -6.86
N ALA A 93 -2.44 8.10 -5.84
CA ALA A 93 -3.85 8.47 -5.95
C ALA A 93 -4.01 9.91 -5.48
N ARG A 94 -4.75 10.72 -6.24
CA ARG A 94 -5.05 12.11 -5.93
C ARG A 94 -6.52 12.41 -6.18
N ASP A 95 -6.95 13.62 -5.78
CA ASP A 95 -8.35 14.03 -5.82
C ASP A 95 -9.19 13.06 -5.02
N LEU A 96 -8.91 13.06 -3.72
CA LEU A 96 -9.40 12.05 -2.79
C LEU A 96 -10.78 12.40 -2.24
N SER A 97 -11.56 11.34 -1.99
CA SER A 97 -12.78 11.40 -1.19
C SER A 97 -12.62 10.40 -0.06
N VAL A 98 -12.92 10.81 1.16
CA VAL A 98 -12.67 10.00 2.35
C VAL A 98 -14.02 9.59 2.97
N GLY A 99 -14.12 8.29 3.25
CA GLY A 99 -15.29 7.69 3.91
C GLY A 99 -14.83 6.70 4.96
N PRO A 100 -15.73 5.81 5.41
CA PRO A 100 -15.36 4.84 6.44
C PRO A 100 -14.48 3.73 5.89
N GLN A 101 -13.57 3.25 6.75
CA GLN A 101 -12.80 2.04 6.46
C GLN A 101 -13.75 0.83 6.45
N ARG A 102 -13.38 -0.20 5.69
CA ARG A 102 -14.12 -1.47 5.62
C ARG A 102 -13.15 -2.60 5.92
N LEU A 103 -12.69 -2.65 7.15
CA LEU A 103 -11.64 -3.57 7.58
C LEU A 103 -12.19 -4.98 7.75
N THR A 104 -11.40 -5.96 7.31
CA THR A 104 -11.70 -7.37 7.55
C THR A 104 -11.44 -7.69 9.03
N PRO A 105 -11.90 -8.86 9.53
CA PRO A 105 -11.65 -9.21 10.93
C PRO A 105 -10.18 -9.19 11.34
N THR A 106 -9.26 -9.52 10.43
CA THR A 106 -7.83 -9.53 10.74
C THR A 106 -7.19 -8.15 10.67
N GLU A 107 -7.94 -7.13 10.20
CA GLU A 107 -7.44 -5.76 9.99
C GLU A 107 -8.01 -4.76 10.99
N GLN A 108 -8.72 -5.24 12.02
CA GLN A 108 -9.43 -4.33 12.93
C GLN A 108 -8.51 -3.35 13.65
N ASP A 109 -7.22 -3.66 13.75
CA ASP A 109 -6.24 -2.78 14.38
C ASP A 109 -5.59 -1.78 13.43
N PHE A 110 -6.00 -1.76 12.16
CA PHE A 110 -5.44 -0.81 11.20
C PHE A 110 -5.94 0.59 11.51
N LYS A 111 -5.02 1.51 11.77
CA LYS A 111 -5.35 2.90 12.08
C LYS A 111 -4.84 3.81 10.97
N LEU A 112 -5.72 4.66 10.46
CA LEU A 112 -5.37 5.63 9.42
C LEU A 112 -4.88 6.91 10.05
N SER A 113 -3.79 7.46 9.52
CA SER A 113 -3.30 8.78 9.90
C SER A 113 -2.79 9.51 8.66
N TRP A 114 -2.74 10.83 8.74
CA TRP A 114 -2.34 11.69 7.63
C TRP A 114 -1.03 12.38 7.99
N TRP A 115 -0.04 12.27 7.11
CA TRP A 115 1.31 12.74 7.39
C TRP A 115 1.80 13.66 6.28
N PRO A 116 2.48 14.78 6.59
CA PRO A 116 3.23 15.49 5.56
C PRO A 116 4.20 14.53 4.88
N MET A 117 4.34 14.66 3.56
CA MET A 117 5.23 13.76 2.80
C MET A 117 6.63 13.72 3.40
N ALA A 118 7.18 14.88 3.78
CA ALA A 118 8.52 14.91 4.35
C ALA A 118 8.63 14.09 5.63
N ASP A 119 7.61 14.13 6.48
CA ASP A 119 7.60 13.37 7.74
C ASP A 119 7.46 11.88 7.49
N ALA A 120 6.65 11.51 6.49
CA ALA A 120 6.53 10.11 6.10
C ALA A 120 7.86 9.55 5.61
N ILE A 121 8.62 10.33 4.84
CA ILE A 121 9.94 9.94 4.36
C ILE A 121 10.92 9.82 5.52
N VAL A 122 10.88 10.72 6.49
CA VAL A 122 11.72 10.61 7.69
C VAL A 122 11.42 9.30 8.43
N ALA A 123 10.13 8.96 8.58
CA ALA A 123 9.74 7.71 9.23
C ALA A 123 10.27 6.49 8.45
N ALA A 124 10.28 6.57 7.12
CA ALA A 124 10.84 5.50 6.28
C ALA A 124 12.34 5.35 6.52
N VAL A 125 13.07 6.48 6.58
CA VAL A 125 14.51 6.48 6.85
C VAL A 125 14.82 5.90 8.23
N GLU A 126 13.94 6.15 9.19
CA GLU A 126 14.10 5.64 10.56
C GLU A 126 13.71 4.17 10.72
N GLY A 127 13.27 3.52 9.65
CA GLY A 127 12.93 2.09 9.71
C GLY A 127 11.57 1.80 10.31
N ARG A 128 10.66 2.78 10.34
CA ARG A 128 9.35 2.61 10.96
C ARG A 128 8.33 1.91 10.07
N PHE A 129 8.66 1.69 8.79
CA PHE A 129 7.80 0.94 7.87
C PHE A 129 8.10 -0.55 7.94
N LEU A 130 7.05 -1.36 7.87
CA LEU A 130 7.22 -2.81 7.93
C LEU A 130 7.80 -3.38 6.65
N LEU A 131 7.31 -2.92 5.50
CA LEU A 131 7.66 -3.48 4.20
C LEU A 131 8.36 -2.45 3.32
N PRO A 132 9.31 -2.86 2.48
CA PRO A 132 10.10 -1.91 1.68
C PRO A 132 9.31 -1.21 0.59
N ALA A 133 8.18 -1.77 0.15
CA ALA A 133 7.39 -1.14 -0.91
C ALA A 133 6.84 0.23 -0.49
N GLY A 134 6.53 0.41 0.79
CA GLY A 134 6.05 1.69 1.29
C GLY A 134 7.06 2.82 1.10
N PRO A 135 8.26 2.73 1.66
CA PRO A 135 9.31 3.72 1.44
C PRO A 135 9.63 3.96 -0.02
N LEU A 136 9.70 2.89 -0.83
CA LEU A 136 9.98 3.05 -2.25
C LEU A 136 8.89 3.86 -2.94
N ALA A 137 7.62 3.54 -2.68
CA ALA A 137 6.51 4.27 -3.28
C ALA A 137 6.50 5.74 -2.87
N LEU A 138 6.78 6.03 -1.59
CA LEU A 138 6.84 7.40 -1.11
C LEU A 138 7.94 8.20 -1.82
N LEU A 139 9.11 7.61 -1.97
CA LEU A 139 10.23 8.27 -2.64
C LEU A 139 9.92 8.54 -4.11
N LEU A 140 9.31 7.57 -4.79
CA LEU A 140 8.95 7.73 -6.19
C LEU A 140 7.89 8.83 -6.36
N ALA A 141 6.88 8.86 -5.49
CA ALA A 141 5.85 9.89 -5.52
C ALA A 141 6.44 11.27 -5.24
N ASP A 142 7.34 11.38 -4.28
CA ASP A 142 7.97 12.64 -3.91
C ASP A 142 8.83 13.18 -5.04
N ARG A 143 9.61 12.32 -5.71
CA ARG A 143 10.51 12.72 -6.79
C ARG A 143 9.77 13.18 -8.03
N SER A 144 8.62 12.65 -8.30
CA SER A 144 7.89 12.96 -9.53
C SER A 144 6.83 14.04 -9.37
N GLY A 145 6.85 14.70 -8.24
CA GLY A 145 6.03 15.85 -8.07
C GLY A 145 4.85 15.70 -7.22
#